data_952eff6d2b15759aaa7123f1ace6b3e8
#
_entry.id   952eff6d2b15759aaa7123f1ace6b3e8
#
_cell.length_a   1.000
_cell.length_b   1.000
_cell.length_c   1.000
_cell.angle_alpha   90.00
_cell.angle_beta   90.00
_cell.angle_gamma   90.00
#
_symmetry.space_group_name_H-M   'P 1'
#
loop_
_entity.id
_entity.type
_entity.pdbx_description
1 polymer ?
#
loop_
_entity_poly.entity_id
_entity_poly.type
_entity_poly.pdbx_seq_one_letter_code
_entity_poly.pdbx_strand_id
1 'polypeptide(L)'
;MEMYDLTAMGELLIDFTQLSTDGEGYPTLAAHPGGAPGNFLAALCRYGASAAFLGKVGDDAFGRLLVDTLARAGIETRGIRVDPTVFTTLAFVTLVDGERSFSFARKPGADTLLRFDELELSLIDQSRAFHFGALSLTDEPARSATRQAVAYARAQGKLVTFDP
;
A
#
# COMPACT_ATOMS: atom_id res chain seq x y z
N MET A 1 -20.10 12.42 12.46
CA MET A 1 -18.78 12.20 11.84
C MET A 1 -18.78 10.75 11.39
N GLU A 2 -18.64 10.49 10.10
CA GLU A 2 -18.58 9.10 9.62
C GLU A 2 -17.37 8.40 10.23
N MET A 3 -17.60 7.23 10.78
CA MET A 3 -16.53 6.43 11.38
C MET A 3 -16.18 5.32 10.41
N TYR A 4 -14.91 5.20 10.06
CA TYR A 4 -14.43 4.07 9.27
C TYR A 4 -14.37 2.81 10.13
N ASP A 5 -14.68 1.67 9.54
CA ASP A 5 -14.47 0.39 10.22
C ASP A 5 -12.99 0.10 10.38
N LEU A 6 -12.16 0.48 9.36
CA LEU A 6 -10.73 0.24 9.38
C LEU A 6 -9.94 1.31 8.62
N THR A 7 -8.84 1.77 9.19
CA THR A 7 -7.76 2.44 8.45
C THR A 7 -6.57 1.49 8.33
N ALA A 8 -6.06 1.30 7.12
CA ALA A 8 -4.83 0.54 6.90
C ALA A 8 -3.67 1.45 6.50
N MET A 9 -2.46 1.07 6.90
CA MET A 9 -1.21 1.71 6.52
C MET A 9 -0.25 0.69 5.92
N GLY A 10 0.39 1.06 4.81
CA GLY A 10 1.43 0.23 4.22
C GLY A 10 1.77 0.62 2.79
N GLU A 11 2.33 -0.34 2.09
CA GLU A 11 2.73 -0.17 0.70
C GLU A 11 1.54 -0.16 -0.26
N LEU A 12 1.68 0.67 -1.29
CA LEU A 12 0.96 0.57 -2.56
C LEU A 12 2.01 0.43 -3.65
N LEU A 13 1.84 -0.54 -4.52
CA LEU A 13 2.82 -0.88 -5.54
C LEU A 13 2.14 -1.44 -6.79
N ILE A 14 2.90 -1.59 -7.86
CA ILE A 14 2.45 -2.30 -9.06
C ILE A 14 3.17 -3.65 -9.12
N ASP A 15 2.38 -4.71 -9.24
CA ASP A 15 2.84 -6.05 -9.56
C ASP A 15 2.90 -6.24 -11.08
N PHE A 16 4.10 -6.34 -11.63
CA PHE A 16 4.31 -6.77 -13.01
C PHE A 16 4.37 -8.29 -13.08
N THR A 17 3.34 -8.89 -13.65
CA THR A 17 3.28 -10.36 -13.84
C THR A 17 3.57 -10.70 -15.27
N GLN A 18 4.49 -11.64 -15.52
CA GLN A 18 4.79 -12.14 -16.85
C GLN A 18 3.60 -12.93 -17.39
N LEU A 19 3.10 -12.53 -18.56
CA LEU A 19 2.00 -13.20 -19.27
C LEU A 19 2.52 -14.20 -20.29
N SER A 20 3.53 -13.80 -21.07
CA SER A 20 4.10 -14.59 -22.16
C SER A 20 5.53 -14.16 -22.45
N THR A 21 6.18 -14.91 -23.31
CA THR A 21 7.44 -14.53 -23.96
C THR A 21 7.19 -14.55 -25.45
N ASP A 22 7.64 -13.52 -26.17
CA ASP A 22 7.51 -13.47 -27.63
C ASP A 22 8.50 -14.38 -28.34
N GLY A 23 8.45 -14.42 -29.70
CA GLY A 23 9.31 -15.26 -30.51
C GLY A 23 10.80 -14.86 -30.48
N GLU A 24 11.15 -13.69 -29.97
CA GLU A 24 12.51 -13.17 -29.80
C GLU A 24 13.03 -13.34 -28.37
N GLY A 25 12.20 -13.83 -27.44
CA GLY A 25 12.55 -14.07 -26.05
C GLY A 25 12.23 -12.89 -25.11
N TYR A 26 11.52 -11.85 -25.56
CA TYR A 26 11.15 -10.71 -24.70
C TYR A 26 9.88 -11.01 -23.91
N PRO A 27 9.86 -10.69 -22.59
CA PRO A 27 8.68 -10.92 -21.77
C PRO A 27 7.60 -9.85 -22.02
N THR A 28 6.35 -10.28 -22.12
CA THR A 28 5.18 -9.41 -22.00
C THR A 28 4.73 -9.39 -20.55
N LEU A 29 4.58 -8.20 -19.96
CA LEU A 29 4.21 -8.03 -18.55
C LEU A 29 2.86 -7.33 -18.44
N ALA A 30 2.01 -7.80 -17.54
CA ALA A 30 0.80 -7.08 -17.11
C ALA A 30 1.08 -6.35 -15.80
N ALA A 31 0.66 -5.08 -15.73
CA ALA A 31 0.75 -4.26 -14.53
C ALA A 31 -0.55 -4.36 -13.73
N HIS A 32 -0.48 -4.84 -12.50
CA HIS A 32 -1.63 -4.96 -11.60
C HIS A 32 -1.41 -4.12 -10.34
N PRO A 33 -2.45 -3.40 -9.85
CA PRO A 33 -2.42 -2.80 -8.52
C PRO A 33 -2.16 -3.88 -7.47
N GLY A 34 -1.20 -3.60 -6.57
CA GLY A 34 -0.76 -4.49 -5.52
C GLY A 34 -0.49 -3.74 -4.20
N GLY A 35 -0.06 -4.50 -3.21
CA GLY A 35 0.11 -4.06 -1.83
C GLY A 35 -0.91 -4.75 -0.92
N ALA A 36 -0.42 -5.55 0.04
CA ALA A 36 -1.27 -6.37 0.90
C ALA A 36 -2.32 -5.55 1.67
N PRO A 37 -1.98 -4.39 2.29
CA PRO A 37 -2.98 -3.60 3.01
C PRO A 37 -4.08 -3.02 2.11
N GLY A 38 -3.73 -2.59 0.89
CA GLY A 38 -4.70 -2.09 -0.08
C GLY A 38 -5.66 -3.18 -0.56
N ASN A 39 -5.14 -4.36 -0.88
CA ASN A 39 -5.94 -5.52 -1.27
C ASN A 39 -6.89 -5.96 -0.15
N PHE A 40 -6.42 -5.96 1.09
CA PHE A 40 -7.23 -6.27 2.26
C PHE A 40 -8.41 -5.31 2.41
N LEU A 41 -8.16 -3.99 2.32
CA LEU A 41 -9.24 -2.99 2.38
C LEU A 41 -10.23 -3.15 1.23
N ALA A 42 -9.75 -3.39 0.00
CA ALA A 42 -10.63 -3.57 -1.14
C ALA A 42 -11.55 -4.80 -0.98
N ALA A 43 -11.03 -5.87 -0.37
CA ALA A 43 -11.85 -7.03 -0.01
C ALA A 43 -12.92 -6.68 1.04
N LEU A 44 -12.54 -5.96 2.11
CA LEU A 44 -13.48 -5.52 3.15
C LEU A 44 -14.58 -4.61 2.61
N CYS A 45 -14.24 -3.65 1.75
CA CYS A 45 -15.22 -2.75 1.14
C CYS A 45 -16.26 -3.51 0.29
N ARG A 46 -15.87 -4.63 -0.37
CA ARG A 46 -16.81 -5.50 -1.08
C ARG A 46 -17.84 -6.17 -0.15
N TYR A 47 -17.51 -6.33 1.12
CA TYR A 47 -18.42 -6.84 2.16
C TYR A 47 -19.16 -5.71 2.89
N GLY A 48 -19.06 -4.46 2.42
CA GLY A 48 -19.81 -3.33 2.93
C GLY A 48 -19.12 -2.56 4.07
N ALA A 49 -17.84 -2.84 4.36
CA ALA A 49 -17.08 -2.06 5.32
C ALA A 49 -16.67 -0.69 4.73
N SER A 50 -16.55 0.32 5.61
CA SER A 50 -15.98 1.62 5.30
C SER A 50 -14.49 1.63 5.66
N ALA A 51 -13.63 2.09 4.74
CA ALA A 51 -12.19 1.99 4.92
C ALA A 51 -11.44 3.24 4.46
N ALA A 52 -10.26 3.47 5.06
CA ALA A 52 -9.32 4.52 4.67
C ALA A 52 -7.90 3.97 4.54
N PHE A 53 -7.08 4.60 3.70
CA PHE A 53 -5.70 4.17 3.47
C PHE A 53 -4.70 5.27 3.82
N LEU A 54 -3.62 4.89 4.50
CA LEU A 54 -2.44 5.70 4.77
C LEU A 54 -1.24 5.11 4.02
N GLY A 55 -0.62 5.89 3.16
CA GLY A 55 0.52 5.43 2.38
C GLY A 55 1.16 6.54 1.55
N LYS A 56 2.13 6.16 0.71
CA LYS A 56 2.80 7.09 -0.18
C LYS A 56 3.07 6.44 -1.54
N VAL A 57 2.83 7.19 -2.61
CA VAL A 57 3.10 6.80 -4.00
C VAL A 57 3.94 7.90 -4.67
N GLY A 58 4.55 7.59 -5.80
CA GLY A 58 5.24 8.58 -6.62
C GLY A 58 4.28 9.45 -7.44
N ASP A 59 4.73 10.63 -7.87
CA ASP A 59 4.02 11.45 -8.85
C ASP A 59 4.25 10.89 -10.28
N ASP A 60 3.77 9.70 -10.51
CA ASP A 60 3.89 8.99 -11.77
C ASP A 60 2.56 8.36 -12.21
N ALA A 61 2.54 7.74 -13.39
CA ALA A 61 1.33 7.12 -13.93
C ALA A 61 0.81 5.98 -13.04
N PHE A 62 1.71 5.25 -12.37
CA PHE A 62 1.34 4.13 -11.51
C PHE A 62 0.81 4.61 -10.15
N GLY A 63 1.40 5.67 -9.59
CA GLY A 63 0.88 6.31 -8.38
C GLY A 63 -0.57 6.78 -8.58
N ARG A 64 -0.86 7.47 -9.68
CA ARG A 64 -2.21 7.88 -10.05
C ARG A 64 -3.15 6.70 -10.24
N LEU A 65 -2.71 5.65 -10.95
CA LEU A 65 -3.50 4.43 -11.14
C LEU A 65 -3.88 3.77 -9.81
N LEU A 66 -2.95 3.70 -8.86
CA LEU A 66 -3.18 3.09 -7.54
C LEU A 66 -4.20 3.89 -6.72
N VAL A 67 -4.04 5.22 -6.66
CA VAL A 67 -4.98 6.11 -5.95
C VAL A 67 -6.39 5.98 -6.55
N ASP A 68 -6.52 6.03 -7.88
CA ASP A 68 -7.80 5.88 -8.56
C ASP A 68 -8.42 4.49 -8.33
N THR A 69 -7.61 3.46 -8.25
CA THR A 69 -8.08 2.09 -7.99
C THR A 69 -8.67 1.95 -6.60
N LEU A 70 -7.99 2.49 -5.56
CA LEU A 70 -8.52 2.50 -4.21
C LEU A 70 -9.80 3.34 -4.10
N ALA A 71 -9.82 4.52 -4.71
CA ALA A 71 -11.01 5.38 -4.73
C ALA A 71 -12.22 4.66 -5.38
N ARG A 72 -12.01 3.98 -6.53
CA ARG A 72 -13.07 3.17 -7.17
C ARG A 72 -13.53 2.00 -6.31
N ALA A 73 -12.68 1.47 -5.45
CA ALA A 73 -13.06 0.43 -4.48
C ALA A 73 -13.83 0.98 -3.26
N GLY A 74 -14.06 2.31 -3.19
CA GLY A 74 -14.75 2.95 -2.09
C GLY A 74 -13.87 3.24 -0.86
N ILE A 75 -12.55 3.18 -1.02
CA ILE A 75 -11.60 3.46 0.05
C ILE A 75 -11.28 4.96 0.06
N GLU A 76 -11.30 5.58 1.24
CA GLU A 76 -10.86 6.97 1.44
C GLU A 76 -9.35 7.09 1.17
N THR A 77 -8.97 7.99 0.25
CA THR A 77 -7.59 8.14 -0.24
C THR A 77 -6.87 9.41 0.20
N ARG A 78 -7.51 10.30 0.97
CA ARG A 78 -6.88 11.56 1.43
C ARG A 78 -5.64 11.36 2.30
N GLY A 79 -5.44 10.15 2.82
CA GLY A 79 -4.27 9.74 3.58
C GLY A 79 -3.09 9.27 2.71
N ILE A 80 -3.24 9.25 1.38
CA ILE A 80 -2.16 8.90 0.46
C ILE A 80 -1.37 10.16 0.12
N ARG A 81 -0.07 10.12 0.38
CA ARG A 81 0.88 11.19 0.00
C ARG A 81 1.45 10.91 -1.38
N VAL A 82 1.68 11.96 -2.15
CA VAL A 82 2.33 11.88 -3.46
C VAL A 82 3.71 12.50 -3.36
N ASP A 83 4.74 11.74 -3.71
CA ASP A 83 6.13 12.18 -3.66
C ASP A 83 6.62 12.51 -5.09
N PRO A 84 7.03 13.76 -5.35
CA PRO A 84 7.51 14.16 -6.69
C PRO A 84 8.95 13.74 -6.98
N THR A 85 9.66 13.17 -6.02
CA THR A 85 11.11 12.93 -6.11
C THR A 85 11.49 11.46 -6.33
N VAL A 86 10.56 10.54 -6.04
CA VAL A 86 10.78 9.09 -6.17
C VAL A 86 9.60 8.41 -6.85
N PHE A 87 9.88 7.30 -7.50
CA PHE A 87 8.86 6.51 -8.18
C PHE A 87 8.02 5.66 -7.22
N THR A 88 6.80 5.37 -7.66
CA THR A 88 5.98 4.30 -7.09
C THR A 88 6.75 2.98 -7.12
N THR A 89 6.69 2.20 -6.05
CA THR A 89 7.32 0.88 -5.97
C THR A 89 6.77 -0.05 -7.03
N LEU A 90 7.67 -0.78 -7.70
CA LEU A 90 7.33 -1.82 -8.66
C LEU A 90 7.85 -3.17 -8.17
N ALA A 91 7.01 -4.19 -8.25
CA ALA A 91 7.38 -5.58 -8.04
C ALA A 91 7.30 -6.33 -9.37
N PHE A 92 8.30 -7.16 -9.66
CA PHE A 92 8.34 -8.02 -10.84
C PHE A 92 8.19 -9.46 -10.38
N VAL A 93 7.11 -10.10 -10.84
CA VAL A 93 6.80 -11.49 -10.55
C VAL A 93 7.11 -12.31 -11.79
N THR A 94 8.20 -13.07 -11.72
CA THR A 94 8.65 -13.96 -12.81
C THR A 94 8.54 -15.40 -12.34
N LEU A 95 8.50 -16.31 -13.30
CA LEU A 95 8.58 -17.76 -13.04
C LEU A 95 10.00 -18.24 -13.34
N VAL A 96 10.65 -18.81 -12.34
CA VAL A 96 11.96 -19.48 -12.49
C VAL A 96 11.75 -20.94 -12.10
N ASP A 97 11.97 -21.85 -13.04
CA ASP A 97 11.77 -23.30 -12.85
C ASP A 97 10.37 -23.68 -12.32
N GLY A 98 9.34 -22.89 -12.71
CA GLY A 98 7.96 -23.08 -12.28
C GLY A 98 7.61 -22.46 -10.91
N GLU A 99 8.57 -21.89 -10.21
CA GLU A 99 8.37 -21.19 -8.95
C GLU A 99 8.32 -19.66 -9.15
N ARG A 100 7.51 -18.97 -8.33
CA ARG A 100 7.44 -17.51 -8.36
C ARG A 100 8.69 -16.90 -7.76
N SER A 101 9.34 -16.04 -8.52
CA SER A 101 10.44 -15.19 -8.06
C SER A 101 9.99 -13.73 -8.04
N PHE A 102 10.35 -13.02 -6.98
CA PHE A 102 10.02 -11.60 -6.79
C PHE A 102 11.28 -10.76 -6.83
N SER A 103 11.25 -9.69 -7.62
CA SER A 103 12.24 -8.62 -7.55
C SER A 103 11.55 -7.27 -7.45
N PHE A 104 12.16 -6.33 -6.72
CA PHE A 104 11.55 -5.04 -6.42
C PHE A 104 12.41 -3.87 -6.90
N ALA A 105 11.82 -2.94 -7.64
CA ALA A 105 12.34 -1.59 -7.81
C ALA A 105 11.81 -0.71 -6.67
N ARG A 106 12.52 -0.75 -5.51
CA ARG A 106 12.10 -0.16 -4.22
C ARG A 106 13.29 0.38 -3.42
N LYS A 107 14.30 0.97 -4.09
CA LYS A 107 15.52 1.48 -3.42
C LYS A 107 15.88 2.90 -3.86
N PRO A 108 15.15 3.94 -3.34
CA PRO A 108 13.91 3.89 -2.61
C PRO A 108 12.70 3.74 -3.52
N GLY A 109 11.60 3.19 -3.00
CA GLY A 109 10.25 3.39 -3.52
C GLY A 109 9.53 4.44 -2.67
N ALA A 110 8.51 5.10 -3.19
CA ALA A 110 7.81 6.16 -2.47
C ALA A 110 7.27 5.69 -1.11
N ASP A 111 6.75 4.47 -1.04
CA ASP A 111 6.22 3.87 0.19
C ASP A 111 7.26 3.75 1.32
N THR A 112 8.55 3.53 0.97
CA THR A 112 9.63 3.44 1.97
C THR A 112 9.98 4.78 2.61
N LEU A 113 9.60 5.89 1.96
CA LEU A 113 9.89 7.25 2.41
C LEU A 113 8.73 7.91 3.16
N LEU A 114 7.67 7.16 3.49
CA LEU A 114 6.56 7.67 4.29
C LEU A 114 7.03 7.97 5.72
N ARG A 115 6.77 9.20 6.17
CA ARG A 115 7.14 9.70 7.51
C ARG A 115 5.91 9.85 8.39
N PHE A 116 6.09 9.77 9.70
CA PHE A 116 4.99 9.90 10.65
C PHE A 116 4.33 11.30 10.60
N ASP A 117 5.10 12.35 10.42
CA ASP A 117 4.61 13.73 10.32
C ASP A 117 3.80 14.02 9.05
N GLU A 118 3.84 13.10 8.07
CA GLU A 118 3.02 13.18 6.85
C GLU A 118 1.67 12.46 6.99
N LEU A 119 1.47 11.68 8.06
CA LEU A 119 0.26 10.88 8.22
C LEU A 119 -0.97 11.75 8.51
N GLU A 120 -2.09 11.40 7.89
CA GLU A 120 -3.40 11.94 8.20
C GLU A 120 -3.99 11.20 9.41
N LEU A 121 -3.51 11.55 10.62
CA LEU A 121 -3.86 10.86 11.87
C LEU A 121 -5.36 10.89 12.17
N SER A 122 -6.09 11.91 11.66
CA SER A 122 -7.54 11.98 11.80
C SER A 122 -8.27 10.75 11.21
N LEU A 123 -7.67 10.05 10.23
CA LEU A 123 -8.23 8.81 9.71
C LEU A 123 -8.15 7.67 10.74
N ILE A 124 -7.07 7.62 11.52
CA ILE A 124 -6.94 6.67 12.64
C ILE A 124 -7.97 7.01 13.72
N ASP A 125 -8.11 8.30 14.07
CA ASP A 125 -9.07 8.75 15.09
C ASP A 125 -10.51 8.40 14.72
N GLN A 126 -10.85 8.48 13.44
CA GLN A 126 -12.18 8.21 12.91
C GLN A 126 -12.43 6.72 12.63
N SER A 127 -11.50 5.84 12.93
CA SER A 127 -11.61 4.40 12.68
C SER A 127 -11.81 3.59 13.96
N ARG A 128 -12.44 2.42 13.83
CA ARG A 128 -12.55 1.42 14.92
C ARG A 128 -11.27 0.61 15.06
N ALA A 129 -10.61 0.32 13.93
CA ALA A 129 -9.41 -0.49 13.88
C ALA A 129 -8.32 0.16 13.01
N PHE A 130 -7.07 -0.21 13.30
CA PHE A 130 -5.89 0.15 12.51
C PHE A 130 -5.15 -1.11 12.08
N HIS A 131 -4.84 -1.21 10.79
CA HIS A 131 -4.14 -2.36 10.20
C HIS A 131 -2.83 -1.93 9.56
N PHE A 132 -1.82 -2.80 9.60
CA PHE A 132 -0.56 -2.57 8.89
C PHE A 132 0.06 -3.89 8.42
N GLY A 133 0.88 -3.81 7.36
CA GLY A 133 1.60 -4.95 6.79
C GLY A 133 3.08 -4.97 7.11
N ALA A 134 3.73 -6.11 6.93
CA ALA A 134 5.15 -6.34 7.23
C ALA A 134 6.09 -5.52 6.33
N LEU A 135 5.74 -5.27 5.07
CA LEU A 135 6.57 -4.53 4.11
C LEU A 135 6.85 -3.08 4.56
N SER A 136 5.94 -2.47 5.32
CA SER A 136 6.16 -1.13 5.90
C SER A 136 7.17 -1.13 7.06
N LEU A 137 7.65 -2.30 7.49
CA LEU A 137 8.64 -2.45 8.54
C LEU A 137 10.06 -2.76 8.03
N THR A 138 10.28 -2.80 6.70
CA THR A 138 11.57 -3.19 6.12
C THR A 138 12.59 -2.06 6.08
N ASP A 139 12.15 -0.84 5.79
CA ASP A 139 13.04 0.30 5.51
C ASP A 139 12.67 1.54 6.32
N GLU A 140 13.67 2.38 6.62
CA GLU A 140 13.46 3.71 7.20
C GLU A 140 13.20 4.76 6.09
N PRO A 141 12.38 5.78 6.35
CA PRO A 141 11.67 6.12 7.60
C PRO A 141 10.33 5.41 7.79
N ALA A 142 9.82 4.65 6.80
CA ALA A 142 8.50 4.00 6.87
C ALA A 142 8.34 3.08 8.09
N ARG A 143 9.39 2.33 8.46
CA ARG A 143 9.39 1.49 9.67
C ARG A 143 9.13 2.30 10.94
N SER A 144 9.83 3.39 11.13
CA SER A 144 9.64 4.28 12.27
C SER A 144 8.26 4.93 12.26
N ALA A 145 7.79 5.36 11.08
CA ALA A 145 6.44 5.92 10.92
C ALA A 145 5.35 4.90 11.28
N THR A 146 5.50 3.66 10.82
CA THR A 146 4.56 2.57 11.12
C THR A 146 4.51 2.26 12.61
N ARG A 147 5.67 2.15 13.27
CA ARG A 147 5.72 1.92 14.72
C ARG A 147 5.07 3.03 15.52
N GLN A 148 5.27 4.30 15.12
CA GLN A 148 4.65 5.45 15.75
C GLN A 148 3.14 5.47 15.52
N ALA A 149 2.67 5.13 14.30
CA ALA A 149 1.24 5.01 13.99
C ALA A 149 0.56 3.90 14.82
N VAL A 150 1.22 2.75 14.99
CA VAL A 150 0.75 1.66 15.87
C VAL A 150 0.65 2.13 17.33
N ALA A 151 1.67 2.82 17.84
CA ALA A 151 1.65 3.36 19.20
C ALA A 151 0.53 4.40 19.36
N TYR A 152 0.35 5.27 18.38
CA TYR A 152 -0.72 6.25 18.35
C TYR A 152 -2.11 5.58 18.37
N ALA A 153 -2.35 4.63 17.46
CA ALA A 153 -3.63 3.91 17.37
C ALA A 153 -3.97 3.21 18.70
N ARG A 154 -2.99 2.58 19.34
CA ARG A 154 -3.17 1.97 20.68
C ARG A 154 -3.52 2.99 21.76
N ALA A 155 -2.85 4.14 21.76
CA ALA A 155 -3.14 5.22 22.71
C ALA A 155 -4.56 5.78 22.52
N GLN A 156 -5.10 5.75 21.30
CA GLN A 156 -6.49 6.10 20.98
C GLN A 156 -7.49 4.94 21.22
N GLY A 157 -7.06 3.83 21.81
CA GLY A 157 -7.91 2.68 22.12
C GLY A 157 -8.40 1.89 20.91
N LYS A 158 -7.70 2.00 19.76
CA LYS A 158 -8.08 1.29 18.53
C LYS A 158 -7.67 -0.19 18.59
N LEU A 159 -8.48 -1.06 17.99
CA LEU A 159 -8.04 -2.42 17.68
C LEU A 159 -6.90 -2.35 16.66
N VAL A 160 -5.77 -3.00 16.94
CA VAL A 160 -4.63 -3.05 16.01
C VAL A 160 -4.47 -4.45 15.47
N THR A 161 -4.39 -4.58 14.14
CA THR A 161 -4.19 -5.84 13.42
C THR A 161 -2.94 -5.77 12.55
N PHE A 162 -2.30 -6.91 12.31
CA PHE A 162 -1.03 -7.01 11.58
C PHE A 162 -1.05 -8.21 10.64
N ASP A 163 -0.52 -8.00 9.41
CA ASP A 163 -0.26 -9.02 8.42
C ASP A 163 1.26 -9.22 8.30
N PRO A 164 1.80 -10.39 8.77
CA PRO A 164 3.24 -10.66 8.83
C PRO A 164 3.88 -10.98 7.49
#